data_5f2821dd9f7c399921dd007bb6da4e08
#
_entry.id   5f2821dd9f7c399921dd007bb6da4e08
#
_cell.length_a   1.000
_cell.length_b   1.000
_cell.length_c   1.000
_cell.angle_alpha   90.00
_cell.angle_beta   90.00
_cell.angle_gamma   90.00
#
_symmetry.space_group_name_H-M   'P 1'
#
loop_
_entity.id
_entity.type
_entity.pdbx_description
1 polymer ?
#
loop_
_entity_poly.entity_id
_entity_poly.type
_entity_poly.pdbx_seq_one_letter_code
_entity_poly.pdbx_strand_id
1 'polypeptide(L)'
;MKALVFLFNFLFILVACSSSVLLSGCKKRISPTEISVADSIRHYYPIVAGETLDMSFIVKNTASEPFLIDDIQPSCGCIVTSEYVKVIPSQDSVILRFSFNSNKNTGYVRHSIRLYGNVRPRGMATLIFDVNVVPPSLYQPDYEEIYKKESDSAIKEMVDGKPSEKGYYVTPDASTDSRTHKKYPWYD
;
A
#
# COMPACT_ATOMS: atom_id res chain seq x y z
N MET A 1 -10.93 -32.25 70.26
CA MET A 1 -9.95 -32.04 69.20
C MET A 1 -10.53 -32.25 67.80
N LYS A 2 -11.29 -33.30 67.47
CA LYS A 2 -11.81 -33.56 66.09
C LYS A 2 -12.78 -32.52 65.62
N ALA A 3 -13.64 -31.95 66.47
CA ALA A 3 -14.57 -30.90 66.07
C ALA A 3 -13.88 -29.56 65.70
N LEU A 4 -12.79 -29.20 66.33
CA LEU A 4 -12.02 -28.00 66.05
C LEU A 4 -11.32 -28.07 64.67
N VAL A 5 -10.81 -29.23 64.32
CA VAL A 5 -10.16 -29.50 63.03
C VAL A 5 -11.21 -29.44 61.90
N PHE A 6 -12.40 -29.92 62.11
CA PHE A 6 -13.51 -29.83 61.13
C PHE A 6 -13.95 -28.40 60.90
N LEU A 7 -14.04 -27.57 61.95
CA LEU A 7 -14.39 -26.17 61.84
C LEU A 7 -13.32 -25.39 61.08
N PHE A 8 -12.06 -25.68 61.31
CA PHE A 8 -10.93 -25.03 60.61
C PHE A 8 -10.87 -25.38 59.14
N ASN A 9 -11.09 -26.64 58.77
CA ASN A 9 -11.19 -27.07 57.38
C ASN A 9 -12.40 -26.45 56.65
N PHE A 10 -13.55 -26.35 57.32
CA PHE A 10 -14.73 -25.73 56.76
C PHE A 10 -14.55 -24.24 56.50
N LEU A 11 -13.90 -23.54 57.44
CA LEU A 11 -13.56 -22.13 57.30
C LEU A 11 -12.55 -21.91 56.17
N PHE A 12 -11.58 -22.79 55.99
CA PHE A 12 -10.59 -22.72 54.93
C PHE A 12 -11.22 -22.93 53.54
N ILE A 13 -12.18 -23.85 53.39
CA ILE A 13 -12.92 -24.07 52.16
C ILE A 13 -13.80 -22.87 51.83
N LEU A 14 -14.41 -22.25 52.83
CA LEU A 14 -15.22 -21.02 52.62
C LEU A 14 -14.37 -19.84 52.14
N VAL A 15 -13.18 -19.65 52.68
CA VAL A 15 -12.25 -18.61 52.26
C VAL A 15 -11.69 -18.89 50.86
N ALA A 16 -11.38 -20.16 50.56
CA ALA A 16 -10.90 -20.54 49.24
C ALA A 16 -11.98 -20.40 48.16
N CYS A 17 -13.25 -20.69 48.44
CA CYS A 17 -14.37 -20.45 47.52
C CYS A 17 -14.65 -18.95 47.31
N SER A 18 -14.52 -18.11 48.34
CA SER A 18 -14.73 -16.66 48.18
C SER A 18 -13.63 -15.98 47.36
N SER A 19 -12.39 -16.46 47.43
CA SER A 19 -11.29 -15.93 46.62
C SER A 19 -11.39 -16.25 45.13
N SER A 20 -12.00 -17.39 44.77
CA SER A 20 -12.17 -17.76 43.35
C SER A 20 -13.24 -16.94 42.61
N VAL A 21 -14.21 -16.37 43.29
CA VAL A 21 -15.26 -15.51 42.68
C VAL A 21 -14.74 -14.12 42.34
N LEU A 22 -13.70 -13.64 43.01
CA LEU A 22 -13.14 -12.29 42.73
C LEU A 22 -12.24 -12.22 41.49
N LEU A 23 -11.86 -13.35 40.88
CA LEU A 23 -11.04 -13.41 39.70
C LEU A 23 -11.83 -13.41 38.36
N SER A 24 -13.14 -13.28 38.38
CA SER A 24 -13.97 -13.15 37.17
C SER A 24 -13.77 -11.74 36.57
N GLY A 25 -12.62 -11.51 35.98
CA GLY A 25 -12.35 -10.30 35.19
C GLY A 25 -13.33 -10.22 34.03
N CYS A 26 -14.23 -9.23 34.04
CA CYS A 26 -15.09 -8.91 32.91
C CYS A 26 -14.25 -8.56 31.69
N LYS A 27 -14.04 -9.51 30.79
CA LYS A 27 -13.48 -9.25 29.47
C LYS A 27 -14.54 -8.51 28.66
N LYS A 28 -14.48 -7.16 28.65
CA LYS A 28 -15.37 -6.34 27.83
C LYS A 28 -15.17 -6.80 26.38
N ARG A 29 -16.19 -7.43 25.78
CA ARG A 29 -16.18 -7.77 24.36
C ARG A 29 -16.22 -6.47 23.56
N ILE A 30 -15.23 -6.27 22.72
CA ILE A 30 -15.18 -5.16 21.78
C ILE A 30 -16.23 -5.44 20.70
N SER A 31 -17.21 -4.57 20.58
CA SER A 31 -18.26 -4.69 19.55
C SER A 31 -17.71 -4.24 18.21
N PRO A 32 -18.12 -4.92 17.09
CA PRO A 32 -17.75 -4.48 15.76
C PRO A 32 -18.34 -3.10 15.45
N THR A 33 -17.56 -2.24 14.78
CA THR A 33 -17.96 -0.88 14.39
C THR A 33 -18.04 -0.71 12.87
N GLU A 34 -18.56 0.44 12.44
CA GLU A 34 -18.55 0.88 11.05
C GLU A 34 -17.79 2.18 10.94
N ILE A 35 -16.93 2.27 9.93
CA ILE A 35 -16.18 3.48 9.62
C ILE A 35 -16.46 3.95 8.20
N SER A 36 -16.40 5.26 8.00
CA SER A 36 -16.41 5.88 6.69
C SER A 36 -15.07 6.59 6.48
N VAL A 37 -14.50 6.41 5.31
CA VAL A 37 -13.29 7.12 4.91
C VAL A 37 -13.64 8.00 3.72
N ALA A 38 -13.49 9.30 3.88
CA ALA A 38 -13.60 10.22 2.77
C ALA A 38 -12.40 9.97 1.83
N ASP A 39 -12.69 9.79 0.55
CA ASP A 39 -11.67 9.56 -0.48
C ASP A 39 -10.70 8.42 -0.12
N SER A 40 -11.24 7.23 0.12
CA SER A 40 -10.44 6.02 0.40
C SER A 40 -9.51 5.61 -0.75
N ILE A 41 -9.73 6.13 -1.96
CA ILE A 41 -8.88 6.00 -3.13
C ILE A 41 -8.49 7.40 -3.58
N ARG A 42 -7.19 7.70 -3.58
CA ARG A 42 -6.65 9.02 -3.94
C ARG A 42 -5.67 8.93 -5.09
N HIS A 43 -5.81 9.88 -6.01
CA HIS A 43 -4.92 10.08 -7.15
C HIS A 43 -4.10 11.34 -6.89
N TYR A 44 -2.78 11.21 -6.87
CA TYR A 44 -1.89 12.34 -6.66
C TYR A 44 -1.24 12.80 -7.97
N TYR A 45 -0.92 14.08 -8.04
CA TYR A 45 -0.13 14.64 -9.14
C TYR A 45 1.24 13.97 -9.19
N PRO A 46 1.87 13.92 -10.40
CA PRO A 46 3.21 13.40 -10.54
C PRO A 46 4.20 14.09 -9.59
N ILE A 47 5.11 13.29 -9.01
CA ILE A 47 6.21 13.77 -8.18
C ILE A 47 7.54 13.34 -8.79
N VAL A 48 8.62 14.06 -8.46
CA VAL A 48 9.96 13.69 -8.90
C VAL A 48 10.53 12.58 -8.03
N ALA A 49 11.24 11.63 -8.64
CA ALA A 49 11.92 10.56 -7.90
C ALA A 49 12.89 11.17 -6.87
N GLY A 50 12.80 10.71 -5.63
CA GLY A 50 13.52 11.27 -4.49
C GLY A 50 12.70 12.20 -3.61
N GLU A 51 11.55 12.68 -4.09
CA GLU A 51 10.63 13.48 -3.28
C GLU A 51 9.80 12.59 -2.35
N THR A 52 9.35 13.21 -1.27
CA THR A 52 8.43 12.59 -0.30
C THR A 52 7.03 13.16 -0.52
N LEU A 53 6.05 12.28 -0.68
CA LEU A 53 4.64 12.64 -0.79
C LEU A 53 3.97 12.47 0.56
N ASP A 54 3.51 13.57 1.15
CA ASP A 54 2.72 13.55 2.37
C ASP A 54 1.23 13.40 2.05
N MET A 55 0.60 12.44 2.73
CA MET A 55 -0.78 12.06 2.51
C MET A 55 -1.57 12.10 3.81
N SER A 56 -2.85 12.45 3.73
CA SER A 56 -3.73 12.41 4.89
C SER A 56 -5.09 11.82 4.51
N PHE A 57 -5.63 10.95 5.35
CA PHE A 57 -6.95 10.36 5.19
C PHE A 57 -7.81 10.66 6.41
N ILE A 58 -9.03 11.10 6.19
CA ILE A 58 -10.00 11.33 7.27
C ILE A 58 -10.79 10.05 7.45
N VAL A 59 -10.63 9.44 8.63
CA VAL A 59 -11.38 8.25 9.04
C VAL A 59 -12.42 8.66 10.06
N LYS A 60 -13.68 8.48 9.74
CA LYS A 60 -14.83 8.79 10.61
C LYS A 60 -15.44 7.50 11.13
N ASN A 61 -15.60 7.40 12.44
CA ASN A 61 -16.41 6.36 13.08
C ASN A 61 -17.89 6.76 13.00
N THR A 62 -18.68 5.98 12.25
CA THR A 62 -20.12 6.25 12.08
C THR A 62 -21.00 5.42 13.02
N ALA A 63 -20.39 4.55 13.82
CA ALA A 63 -21.09 3.68 14.76
C ALA A 63 -21.23 4.32 16.15
N SER A 64 -22.05 3.68 17.00
CA SER A 64 -22.21 4.05 18.42
C SER A 64 -21.07 3.55 19.31
N GLU A 65 -20.31 2.56 18.86
CA GLU A 65 -19.19 1.97 19.58
C GLU A 65 -17.85 2.57 19.10
N PRO A 66 -16.84 2.66 19.96
CA PRO A 66 -15.53 3.19 19.54
C PRO A 66 -14.84 2.29 18.53
N PHE A 67 -14.20 2.90 17.53
CA PHE A 67 -13.32 2.18 16.62
C PHE A 67 -11.92 2.07 17.25
N LEU A 68 -11.43 0.85 17.40
CA LEU A 68 -10.09 0.55 17.90
C LEU A 68 -9.21 0.17 16.72
N ILE A 69 -8.14 0.92 16.52
CA ILE A 69 -7.12 0.60 15.51
C ILE A 69 -6.11 -0.32 16.17
N ASP A 70 -6.09 -1.58 15.75
CA ASP A 70 -5.16 -2.59 16.26
C ASP A 70 -3.78 -2.41 15.60
N ASP A 71 -3.78 -2.23 14.26
CA ASP A 71 -2.56 -2.11 13.47
C ASP A 71 -2.81 -1.34 12.16
N ILE A 72 -1.77 -0.72 11.61
CA ILE A 72 -1.77 -0.07 10.30
C ILE A 72 -0.63 -0.66 9.49
N GLN A 73 -0.97 -1.35 8.39
CA GLN A 73 -0.01 -2.03 7.52
C GLN A 73 0.03 -1.43 6.12
N PRO A 74 1.05 -0.65 5.80
CA PRO A 74 1.33 -0.24 4.42
C PRO A 74 1.78 -1.44 3.56
N SER A 75 1.50 -1.37 2.26
CA SER A 75 1.91 -2.41 1.29
C SER A 75 3.42 -2.44 1.00
N CYS A 76 4.17 -1.40 1.35
CA CYS A 76 5.63 -1.33 1.22
C CYS A 76 6.26 -0.59 2.41
N GLY A 77 7.55 -0.85 2.65
CA GLY A 77 8.36 -0.10 3.61
C GLY A 77 8.71 1.33 3.15
N CYS A 78 8.28 1.72 1.95
CA CYS A 78 8.40 3.07 1.42
C CYS A 78 7.36 4.05 1.98
N ILE A 79 6.38 3.55 2.73
CA ILE A 79 5.33 4.33 3.37
C ILE A 79 5.55 4.30 4.89
N VAL A 80 5.68 5.47 5.46
CA VAL A 80 5.81 5.66 6.91
C VAL A 80 4.50 6.21 7.47
N THR A 81 4.02 5.62 8.55
CA THR A 81 2.83 6.10 9.28
C THR A 81 3.29 7.06 10.37
N SER A 82 2.71 8.26 10.42
CA SER A 82 2.91 9.18 11.55
C SER A 82 2.24 8.65 12.82
N GLU A 83 2.58 9.22 13.97
CA GLU A 83 1.86 8.91 15.21
C GLU A 83 0.36 9.13 15.06
N TYR A 84 -0.44 8.21 15.56
CA TYR A 84 -1.88 8.22 15.44
C TYR A 84 -2.58 7.78 16.73
N VAL A 85 -3.82 8.25 16.90
CA VAL A 85 -4.66 7.85 18.03
C VAL A 85 -5.24 6.47 17.75
N LYS A 86 -5.08 5.54 18.69
CA LYS A 86 -5.55 4.15 18.55
C LYS A 86 -7.06 3.98 18.70
N VAL A 87 -7.74 4.96 19.25
CA VAL A 87 -9.17 4.88 19.54
C VAL A 87 -9.89 6.08 18.93
N ILE A 88 -10.83 5.83 18.05
CA ILE A 88 -11.72 6.85 17.51
C ILE A 88 -13.07 6.72 18.21
N PRO A 89 -13.47 7.73 19.01
CA PRO A 89 -14.76 7.72 19.69
C PRO A 89 -15.95 7.56 18.72
N SER A 90 -17.10 7.23 19.26
CA SER A 90 -18.36 7.18 18.51
C SER A 90 -18.65 8.53 17.85
N GLN A 91 -19.04 8.52 16.58
CA GLN A 91 -19.41 9.69 15.76
C GLN A 91 -18.28 10.72 15.55
N ASP A 92 -17.05 10.40 15.97
CA ASP A 92 -15.88 11.26 15.81
C ASP A 92 -15.03 10.86 14.60
N SER A 93 -14.04 11.68 14.26
CA SER A 93 -13.14 11.47 13.13
C SER A 93 -11.71 11.79 13.51
N VAL A 94 -10.77 11.08 12.87
CA VAL A 94 -9.33 11.30 13.01
C VAL A 94 -8.68 11.45 11.63
N ILE A 95 -7.62 12.22 11.59
CA ILE A 95 -6.78 12.36 10.40
C ILE A 95 -5.58 11.43 10.56
N LEU A 96 -5.49 10.41 9.72
CA LEU A 96 -4.30 9.57 9.61
C LEU A 96 -3.36 10.16 8.57
N ARG A 97 -2.08 10.34 8.95
CA ARG A 97 -1.04 10.91 8.09
C ARG A 97 -0.01 9.85 7.73
N PHE A 98 0.41 9.89 6.48
CA PHE A 98 1.40 8.98 5.91
C PHE A 98 2.36 9.76 5.04
N SER A 99 3.61 9.29 4.97
CA SER A 99 4.63 9.83 4.06
C SER A 99 5.13 8.72 3.16
N PHE A 100 5.05 8.92 1.84
CA PHE A 100 5.57 8.00 0.84
C PHE A 100 6.90 8.53 0.30
N ASN A 101 7.95 7.72 0.40
CA ASN A 101 9.27 8.01 -0.12
C ASN A 101 9.43 7.40 -1.51
N SER A 102 9.62 8.24 -2.53
CA SER A 102 9.68 7.82 -3.93
C SER A 102 11.07 7.38 -4.42
N ASN A 103 12.12 7.42 -3.58
CA ASN A 103 13.53 7.19 -3.98
C ASN A 103 13.77 5.92 -4.82
N LYS A 104 12.99 4.86 -4.60
CA LYS A 104 13.16 3.56 -5.26
C LYS A 104 12.06 3.26 -6.28
N ASN A 105 11.23 4.24 -6.59
CA ASN A 105 10.06 4.06 -7.45
C ASN A 105 10.18 4.97 -8.67
N THR A 106 9.82 4.46 -9.85
CA THR A 106 9.72 5.22 -11.09
C THR A 106 8.52 4.75 -11.88
N GLY A 107 7.85 5.67 -12.57
CA GLY A 107 6.64 5.39 -13.33
C GLY A 107 5.38 5.38 -12.45
N TYR A 108 4.33 4.72 -12.92
CA TYR A 108 3.06 4.62 -12.20
C TYR A 108 3.18 3.68 -11.01
N VAL A 109 2.86 4.21 -9.84
CA VAL A 109 2.92 3.50 -8.55
C VAL A 109 1.54 3.51 -7.92
N ARG A 110 1.07 2.34 -7.46
CA ARG A 110 -0.17 2.20 -6.71
C ARG A 110 0.07 1.37 -5.47
N HIS A 111 -0.27 1.93 -4.32
CA HIS A 111 -0.09 1.31 -3.01
C HIS A 111 -1.38 1.27 -2.21
N SER A 112 -1.42 0.35 -1.26
CA SER A 112 -2.51 0.23 -0.30
C SER A 112 -1.99 0.29 1.13
N ILE A 113 -2.83 0.83 2.02
CA ILE A 113 -2.60 0.89 3.46
C ILE A 113 -3.80 0.22 4.11
N ARG A 114 -3.56 -0.82 4.89
CA ARG A 114 -4.61 -1.58 5.58
C ARG A 114 -4.71 -1.13 7.02
N LEU A 115 -5.91 -0.76 7.44
CA LEU A 115 -6.26 -0.42 8.81
C LEU A 115 -6.93 -1.62 9.45
N TYR A 116 -6.30 -2.25 10.43
CA TYR A 116 -6.87 -3.37 11.17
C TYR A 116 -7.54 -2.88 12.45
N GLY A 117 -8.65 -3.50 12.82
CA GLY A 117 -9.38 -3.15 14.03
C GLY A 117 -10.77 -3.80 14.07
N ASN A 118 -11.63 -3.34 14.98
CA ASN A 118 -12.99 -3.89 15.15
C ASN A 118 -14.00 -3.44 14.08
N VAL A 119 -13.56 -3.14 12.86
CA VAL A 119 -14.40 -2.68 11.73
C VAL A 119 -15.07 -3.84 11.00
N ARG A 120 -16.35 -3.67 10.63
CA ARG A 120 -17.08 -4.62 9.77
C ARG A 120 -16.72 -4.45 8.29
N PRO A 121 -16.86 -5.52 7.48
CA PRO A 121 -17.21 -6.90 7.82
C PRO A 121 -16.00 -7.77 8.18
N ARG A 122 -14.78 -7.37 7.87
CA ARG A 122 -13.59 -8.22 7.91
C ARG A 122 -12.55 -7.82 8.95
N GLY A 123 -12.84 -6.89 9.84
CA GLY A 123 -11.85 -6.35 10.78
C GLY A 123 -10.77 -5.50 10.08
N MET A 124 -11.03 -5.05 8.85
CA MET A 124 -10.03 -4.35 8.05
C MET A 124 -10.72 -3.35 7.11
N ALA A 125 -10.11 -2.16 7.00
CA ALA A 125 -10.39 -1.18 5.94
C ALA A 125 -9.13 -0.93 5.12
N THR A 126 -9.29 -0.57 3.85
CA THR A 126 -8.17 -0.35 2.94
C THR A 126 -8.23 1.07 2.38
N LEU A 127 -7.11 1.77 2.49
CA LEU A 127 -6.85 3.04 1.82
C LEU A 127 -5.95 2.76 0.61
N ILE A 128 -6.19 3.43 -0.48
CA ILE A 128 -5.41 3.26 -1.71
C ILE A 128 -4.97 4.63 -2.19
N PHE A 129 -3.75 4.71 -2.68
CA PHE A 129 -3.29 5.88 -3.42
C PHE A 129 -2.47 5.46 -4.63
N ASP A 130 -2.45 6.30 -5.63
CA ASP A 130 -1.55 6.19 -6.77
C ASP A 130 -0.94 7.54 -7.13
N VAL A 131 0.24 7.45 -7.71
CA VAL A 131 1.05 8.59 -8.13
C VAL A 131 1.98 8.16 -9.26
N ASN A 132 2.26 9.08 -10.19
CA ASN A 132 3.28 8.85 -11.20
C ASN A 132 4.61 9.48 -10.73
N VAL A 133 5.63 8.65 -10.55
CA VAL A 133 6.97 9.09 -10.13
C VAL A 133 7.82 9.31 -11.38
N VAL A 134 8.15 10.56 -11.66
CA VAL A 134 8.96 10.93 -12.84
C VAL A 134 10.44 11.03 -12.45
N PRO A 135 11.37 10.63 -13.33
CA PRO A 135 12.79 10.82 -13.06
C PRO A 135 13.11 12.31 -12.95
N PRO A 136 14.14 12.71 -12.18
CA PRO A 136 14.56 14.11 -12.10
C PRO A 136 14.97 14.61 -13.48
N SER A 137 14.63 15.86 -13.80
CA SER A 137 14.85 16.47 -15.11
C SER A 137 16.31 16.46 -15.58
N LEU A 138 17.26 16.40 -14.64
CA LEU A 138 18.69 16.21 -14.90
C LEU A 138 19.02 14.83 -15.50
N TYR A 139 18.09 13.90 -15.49
CA TYR A 139 18.23 12.54 -16.02
C TYR A 139 17.32 12.26 -17.21
N GLN A 140 16.66 13.26 -17.77
CA GLN A 140 16.07 13.09 -19.09
C GLN A 140 17.22 13.07 -20.11
N PRO A 141 17.56 11.90 -20.68
CA PRO A 141 18.52 11.87 -21.76
C PRO A 141 18.02 12.81 -22.86
N ASP A 142 18.86 13.71 -23.32
CA ASP A 142 18.56 14.57 -24.44
C ASP A 142 18.20 13.69 -25.66
N TYR A 143 17.38 14.23 -26.56
CA TYR A 143 16.99 13.52 -27.78
C TYR A 143 18.23 13.00 -28.54
N GLU A 144 19.34 13.75 -28.53
CA GLU A 144 20.60 13.36 -29.11
C GLU A 144 21.24 12.14 -28.39
N GLU A 145 21.14 12.03 -27.06
CA GLU A 145 21.62 10.88 -26.29
C GLU A 145 20.80 9.63 -26.58
N ILE A 146 19.46 9.78 -26.67
CA ILE A 146 18.56 8.66 -27.02
C ILE A 146 18.90 8.19 -28.43
N TYR A 147 19.02 9.10 -29.39
CA TYR A 147 19.35 8.79 -30.78
C TYR A 147 20.73 8.12 -30.89
N LYS A 148 21.74 8.66 -30.20
CA LYS A 148 23.08 8.08 -30.16
C LYS A 148 23.08 6.68 -29.58
N LYS A 149 22.39 6.46 -28.48
CA LYS A 149 22.26 5.14 -27.85
C LYS A 149 21.54 4.13 -28.76
N GLU A 150 20.49 4.55 -29.46
CA GLU A 150 19.79 3.72 -30.44
C GLU A 150 20.66 3.43 -31.66
N SER A 151 21.39 4.44 -32.15
CA SER A 151 22.34 4.31 -33.26
C SER A 151 23.50 3.37 -32.91
N ASP A 152 24.11 3.55 -31.73
CA ASP A 152 25.22 2.68 -31.26
C ASP A 152 24.75 1.23 -31.06
N SER A 153 23.52 1.02 -30.58
CA SER A 153 22.94 -0.33 -30.45
C SER A 153 22.69 -0.97 -31.82
N ALA A 154 22.19 -0.20 -32.78
CA ALA A 154 21.95 -0.69 -34.15
C ALA A 154 23.28 -1.02 -34.88
N ILE A 155 24.33 -0.18 -34.70
CA ILE A 155 25.65 -0.43 -35.22
C ILE A 155 26.24 -1.71 -34.60
N LYS A 156 26.10 -1.90 -33.30
CA LYS A 156 26.58 -3.09 -32.59
C LYS A 156 25.90 -4.36 -33.10
N GLU A 157 24.57 -4.32 -33.32
CA GLU A 157 23.84 -5.45 -33.91
C GLU A 157 24.28 -5.76 -35.32
N MET A 158 24.61 -4.76 -36.15
CA MET A 158 25.16 -4.96 -37.49
C MET A 158 26.58 -5.61 -37.45
N VAL A 159 27.42 -5.18 -36.53
CA VAL A 159 28.80 -5.72 -36.38
C VAL A 159 28.77 -7.15 -35.85
N ASP A 160 27.85 -7.45 -34.94
CA ASP A 160 27.69 -8.80 -34.38
C ASP A 160 26.95 -9.78 -35.32
N GLY A 161 26.61 -9.34 -36.54
CA GLY A 161 25.98 -10.17 -37.58
C GLY A 161 24.53 -10.55 -37.29
N LYS A 162 23.86 -9.88 -36.34
CA LYS A 162 22.42 -10.05 -36.10
C LYS A 162 21.65 -9.15 -37.06
N PRO A 163 20.62 -9.66 -37.76
CA PRO A 163 19.82 -8.85 -38.66
C PRO A 163 19.06 -7.79 -37.82
N SER A 164 19.33 -6.52 -38.10
CA SER A 164 18.60 -5.42 -37.50
C SER A 164 17.24 -5.26 -38.19
N GLU A 165 16.14 -5.43 -37.47
CA GLU A 165 14.79 -5.19 -38.00
C GLU A 165 14.54 -3.71 -38.36
N LYS A 166 15.44 -2.81 -37.99
CA LYS A 166 15.34 -1.35 -38.21
C LYS A 166 16.22 -0.83 -39.35
N GLY A 167 16.88 -1.70 -40.11
CA GLY A 167 17.75 -1.27 -41.19
C GLY A 167 17.03 -0.90 -42.48
N TYR A 168 17.56 0.07 -43.22
CA TYR A 168 17.16 0.44 -44.59
C TYR A 168 17.38 -0.67 -45.62
N TYR A 169 18.02 -1.75 -45.23
CA TYR A 169 18.33 -2.86 -46.09
C TYR A 169 17.25 -3.93 -45.98
N VAL A 170 16.52 -4.08 -47.06
CA VAL A 170 15.59 -5.19 -47.26
C VAL A 170 16.42 -6.46 -47.26
N THR A 171 16.21 -7.37 -46.31
CA THR A 171 16.81 -8.70 -46.40
C THR A 171 16.33 -9.38 -47.67
N PRO A 172 17.18 -10.15 -48.37
CA PRO A 172 16.80 -10.81 -49.63
C PRO A 172 15.51 -11.65 -49.53
N ASP A 173 15.18 -12.12 -48.34
CA ASP A 173 13.98 -12.94 -48.09
C ASP A 173 12.70 -12.14 -47.91
N ALA A 174 12.77 -10.81 -47.71
CA ALA A 174 11.60 -9.94 -47.58
C ALA A 174 11.01 -9.53 -48.93
N SER A 175 11.65 -9.92 -50.06
CA SER A 175 11.24 -9.54 -51.41
C SER A 175 9.97 -10.23 -51.95
N THR A 176 9.43 -11.20 -51.17
CA THR A 176 8.27 -11.99 -51.64
C THR A 176 6.95 -11.66 -50.97
N ASP A 177 6.93 -10.82 -49.94
CA ASP A 177 5.68 -10.43 -49.31
C ASP A 177 5.33 -8.97 -49.61
N SER A 178 4.50 -8.78 -50.64
CA SER A 178 3.95 -7.48 -51.06
C SER A 178 3.16 -6.74 -49.97
N ARG A 179 2.98 -7.35 -48.79
CA ARG A 179 2.27 -6.77 -47.64
C ARG A 179 3.15 -5.94 -46.73
N THR A 180 4.48 -5.96 -46.90
CA THR A 180 5.42 -5.18 -46.10
C THR A 180 5.82 -3.83 -46.70
N HIS A 181 5.31 -3.47 -47.85
CA HIS A 181 5.42 -2.10 -48.35
C HIS A 181 4.61 -1.16 -47.42
N LYS A 182 5.28 -0.55 -46.47
CA LYS A 182 4.74 0.61 -45.78
C LYS A 182 4.40 1.63 -46.85
N LYS A 183 3.09 1.79 -47.15
CA LYS A 183 2.59 2.91 -47.95
C LYS A 183 3.05 4.19 -47.25
N TYR A 184 3.92 4.93 -47.91
CA TYR A 184 4.23 6.26 -47.43
C TYR A 184 2.94 7.10 -47.53
N PRO A 185 2.61 7.91 -46.51
CA PRO A 185 1.31 8.64 -46.50
C PRO A 185 1.13 9.67 -47.59
N TRP A 186 2.11 9.88 -48.46
CA TRP A 186 2.12 10.77 -49.62
C TRP A 186 2.13 10.05 -50.97
N TYR A 187 1.93 8.75 -50.99
CA TYR A 187 1.76 7.96 -52.20
C TYR A 187 0.33 7.43 -52.22
N ASP A 188 -0.51 8.10 -53.04
CA ASP A 188 -1.80 7.55 -53.47
C ASP A 188 -1.63 6.58 -54.65
#